data_cfa353aa6ead8b74877e77dd75581a87
#
_entry.id   cfa353aa6ead8b74877e77dd75581a87
#
_cell.length_a   1.000
_cell.length_b   1.000
_cell.length_c   1.000
_cell.angle_alpha   90.00
_cell.angle_beta   90.00
_cell.angle_gamma   90.00
#
_symmetry.space_group_name_H-M   'P 1'
#
loop_
_entity.id
_entity.type
_entity.pdbx_description
1 polymer ?
#
loop_
_entity_poly.entity_id
_entity_poly.type
_entity_poly.pdbx_seq_one_letter_code
_entity_poly.pdbx_strand_id
1 'polypeptide(L)'
;MSLEFSIEPLVTVWNELVENAWAHWQETEMFKRGEPFNPQYDRYASYGPQYIVFTARDDGKLVGNCGMYISRSMHTQKLVANEDTWFLKPEYRKGRNAIKFYKFVEDDMKQRGVEKITMTAAPYNGACRIMEYLGYGLDKHCYSKALQTD
;
A
#
# COMPACT_ATOMS: atom_id res chain seq x y z
N MET A 1 -2.50 19.60 13.10
CA MET A 1 -1.92 19.16 11.84
C MET A 1 -2.90 18.23 11.12
N SER A 2 -3.45 18.67 10.01
CA SER A 2 -4.36 17.82 9.24
C SER A 2 -3.70 17.37 7.95
N LEU A 3 -3.85 16.08 7.65
CA LEU A 3 -3.36 15.51 6.41
C LEU A 3 -4.39 15.66 5.31
N GLU A 4 -3.92 15.88 4.10
CA GLU A 4 -4.76 15.88 2.91
C GLU A 4 -4.60 14.55 2.20
N PHE A 5 -5.71 13.88 1.93
CA PHE A 5 -5.73 12.60 1.23
C PHE A 5 -6.25 12.79 -0.19
N SER A 6 -5.60 12.16 -1.14
CA SER A 6 -6.04 12.22 -2.54
C SER A 6 -5.54 11.01 -3.32
N ILE A 7 -5.99 10.94 -4.57
CA ILE A 7 -5.49 9.99 -5.55
C ILE A 7 -4.66 10.81 -6.53
N GLU A 8 -3.43 10.43 -6.76
CA GLU A 8 -2.55 11.16 -7.64
C GLU A 8 -2.03 10.26 -8.77
N PRO A 9 -1.89 10.82 -9.98
CA PRO A 9 -1.30 10.05 -11.07
C PRO A 9 0.12 9.61 -10.75
N LEU A 10 0.45 8.40 -11.11
CA LEU A 10 1.77 7.84 -10.84
C LEU A 10 2.90 8.73 -11.37
N VAL A 11 2.71 9.29 -12.56
CA VAL A 11 3.74 10.11 -13.21
C VAL A 11 4.09 11.35 -12.41
N THR A 12 3.12 11.94 -11.70
CA THR A 12 3.35 13.18 -10.94
C THR A 12 3.95 12.91 -9.57
N VAL A 13 3.70 11.75 -8.99
CA VAL A 13 4.10 11.43 -7.62
C VAL A 13 5.33 10.53 -7.55
N TRP A 14 5.80 10.03 -8.70
CA TRP A 14 6.81 8.97 -8.75
C TRP A 14 8.07 9.25 -7.94
N ASN A 15 8.67 10.43 -8.09
CA ASN A 15 9.93 10.72 -7.41
C ASN A 15 9.79 10.70 -5.88
N GLU A 16 8.74 11.34 -5.36
CA GLU A 16 8.47 11.34 -3.93
C GLU A 16 8.07 9.94 -3.44
N LEU A 17 7.33 9.23 -4.29
CA LEU A 17 6.89 7.86 -3.98
C LEU A 17 8.07 6.92 -3.80
N VAL A 18 9.08 7.02 -4.68
CA VAL A 18 10.29 6.18 -4.60
C VAL A 18 11.08 6.47 -3.32
N GLU A 19 11.16 7.73 -2.91
CA GLU A 19 11.84 8.08 -1.65
C GLU A 19 11.14 7.43 -0.45
N ASN A 20 9.81 7.50 -0.41
CA ASN A 20 9.05 6.86 0.65
C ASN A 20 9.14 5.33 0.57
N ALA A 21 9.14 4.79 -0.64
CA ALA A 21 9.28 3.35 -0.85
C ALA A 21 10.63 2.83 -0.36
N TRP A 22 11.69 3.60 -0.54
CA TRP A 22 13.00 3.25 -0.02
C TRP A 22 13.01 3.19 1.50
N ALA A 23 12.40 4.19 2.16
CA ALA A 23 12.27 4.19 3.61
C ALA A 23 11.45 2.98 4.10
N HIS A 24 10.37 2.68 3.41
CA HIS A 24 9.50 1.54 3.73
C HIS A 24 10.24 0.22 3.56
N TRP A 25 11.00 0.08 2.48
CA TRP A 25 11.81 -1.12 2.21
C TRP A 25 12.74 -1.43 3.37
N GLN A 26 13.37 -0.39 3.92
CA GLN A 26 14.29 -0.56 5.05
C GLN A 26 13.56 -1.01 6.32
N GLU A 27 12.32 -0.58 6.52
CA GLU A 27 11.53 -0.99 7.68
C GLU A 27 11.01 -2.42 7.60
N THR A 28 10.79 -2.94 6.39
CA THR A 28 10.14 -4.23 6.20
C THR A 28 11.06 -5.42 6.33
N GLU A 29 12.32 -5.21 6.65
CA GLU A 29 13.34 -6.27 6.73
C GLU A 29 13.61 -7.00 5.41
N MET A 30 13.01 -6.58 4.31
CA MET A 30 13.28 -7.17 3.00
C MET A 30 14.73 -7.03 2.61
N PHE A 31 15.38 -5.96 3.05
CA PHE A 31 16.81 -5.75 2.82
C PHE A 31 17.68 -6.85 3.43
N LYS A 32 17.20 -7.47 4.52
CA LYS A 32 17.94 -8.55 5.19
C LYS A 32 18.01 -9.82 4.34
N ARG A 33 17.13 -9.93 3.36
CA ARG A 33 17.10 -11.08 2.45
C ARG A 33 18.06 -10.91 1.27
N GLY A 34 18.74 -9.78 1.20
CA GLY A 34 19.68 -9.49 0.12
C GLY A 34 19.01 -9.15 -1.20
N GLU A 35 17.69 -8.91 -1.20
CA GLU A 35 16.99 -8.51 -2.40
C GLU A 35 17.27 -7.04 -2.73
N PRO A 36 17.62 -6.72 -3.98
CA PRO A 36 17.89 -5.33 -4.35
C PRO A 36 16.61 -4.52 -4.46
N PHE A 37 16.64 -3.31 -3.92
CA PHE A 37 15.54 -2.35 -4.13
C PHE A 37 15.72 -1.72 -5.51
N ASN A 38 14.78 -1.99 -6.41
CA ASN A 38 14.89 -1.54 -7.80
C ASN A 38 13.53 -1.31 -8.44
N PRO A 39 12.75 -0.34 -7.94
CA PRO A 39 11.45 -0.05 -8.55
C PRO A 39 11.62 0.61 -9.90
N GLN A 40 10.82 0.17 -10.88
CA GLN A 40 10.87 0.69 -12.25
C GLN A 40 9.53 1.34 -12.58
N TYR A 41 9.57 2.61 -12.96
CA TYR A 41 8.38 3.37 -13.32
C TYR A 41 7.55 2.67 -14.40
N ASP A 42 8.21 2.23 -15.48
CA ASP A 42 7.51 1.61 -16.61
C ASP A 42 6.74 0.36 -16.20
N ARG A 43 7.25 -0.37 -15.22
CA ARG A 43 6.57 -1.55 -14.73
C ARG A 43 5.26 -1.20 -14.05
N TYR A 44 5.28 -0.19 -13.18
CA TYR A 44 4.05 0.30 -12.53
C TYR A 44 3.10 0.91 -13.54
N ALA A 45 3.62 1.71 -14.45
CA ALA A 45 2.80 2.36 -15.46
C ALA A 45 2.11 1.37 -16.39
N SER A 46 2.69 0.18 -16.59
CA SER A 46 2.12 -0.85 -17.45
C SER A 46 0.78 -1.39 -16.93
N TYR A 47 0.51 -1.26 -15.64
CA TYR A 47 -0.80 -1.64 -15.09
C TYR A 47 -1.90 -0.65 -15.43
N GLY A 48 -1.55 0.57 -15.86
CA GLY A 48 -2.52 1.58 -16.23
C GLY A 48 -3.51 1.90 -15.11
N PRO A 49 -4.81 1.98 -15.42
CA PRO A 49 -5.81 2.34 -14.41
C PRO A 49 -6.05 1.26 -13.35
N GLN A 50 -5.45 0.09 -13.49
CA GLN A 50 -5.58 -0.99 -12.50
C GLN A 50 -4.70 -0.76 -11.28
N TYR A 51 -3.71 0.13 -11.36
CA TYR A 51 -2.87 0.49 -10.22
C TYR A 51 -3.21 1.91 -9.77
N ILE A 52 -3.60 2.04 -8.51
CA ILE A 52 -4.05 3.32 -7.97
C ILE A 52 -3.12 3.74 -6.84
N VAL A 53 -2.67 4.98 -6.88
CA VAL A 53 -1.82 5.57 -5.84
C VAL A 53 -2.65 6.53 -5.01
N PHE A 54 -2.82 6.19 -3.74
CA PHE A 54 -3.42 7.06 -2.74
C PHE A 54 -2.30 7.78 -2.00
N THR A 55 -2.49 9.06 -1.74
CA THR A 55 -1.47 9.88 -1.09
C THR A 55 -2.01 10.56 0.17
N ALA A 56 -1.11 10.75 1.12
CA ALA A 56 -1.34 11.59 2.29
C ALA A 56 -0.26 12.68 2.28
N ARG A 57 -0.69 13.94 2.30
CA ARG A 57 0.22 15.09 2.28
C ARG A 57 0.01 15.98 3.50
N ASP A 58 1.10 16.51 3.99
CA ASP A 58 1.12 17.53 5.03
C ASP A 58 1.80 18.76 4.42
N ASP A 59 1.00 19.82 4.22
CA ASP A 59 1.45 21.07 3.62
C ASP A 59 2.23 20.83 2.30
N GLY A 60 1.65 20.00 1.44
CA GLY A 60 2.21 19.67 0.13
C GLY A 60 3.28 18.59 0.12
N LYS A 61 3.79 18.17 1.28
CA LYS A 61 4.81 17.14 1.37
C LYS A 61 4.18 15.75 1.44
N LEU A 62 4.67 14.82 0.63
CA LEU A 62 4.18 13.44 0.65
C LEU A 62 4.68 12.72 1.90
N VAL A 63 3.76 12.44 2.82
CA VAL A 63 4.10 11.78 4.09
C VAL A 63 3.54 10.37 4.21
N GLY A 64 2.70 9.96 3.27
CA GLY A 64 2.18 8.61 3.21
C GLY A 64 1.66 8.26 1.84
N ASN A 65 1.63 6.97 1.55
CA ASN A 65 1.12 6.47 0.28
C ASN A 65 0.58 5.06 0.45
N CYS A 66 -0.36 4.72 -0.43
CA CYS A 66 -0.92 3.38 -0.50
C CYS A 66 -1.11 3.04 -1.97
N GLY A 67 -0.52 1.95 -2.41
CA GLY A 67 -0.69 1.45 -3.77
C GLY A 67 -1.60 0.24 -3.76
N MET A 68 -2.60 0.25 -4.64
CA MET A 68 -3.57 -0.83 -4.76
C MET A 68 -3.65 -1.32 -6.20
N TYR A 69 -3.67 -2.64 -6.36
CA TYR A 69 -3.99 -3.28 -7.64
C TYR A 69 -5.45 -3.68 -7.62
N ILE A 70 -6.19 -3.32 -8.66
CA ILE A 70 -7.58 -3.74 -8.82
C ILE A 70 -7.66 -4.75 -9.94
N SER A 71 -8.32 -5.88 -9.69
CA SER A 71 -8.52 -6.92 -10.69
C SER A 71 -9.85 -7.63 -10.45
N ARG A 72 -10.24 -8.49 -11.39
CA ARG A 72 -11.39 -9.36 -11.18
C ARG A 72 -10.89 -10.68 -10.61
N SER A 73 -11.56 -11.14 -9.56
CA SER A 73 -11.27 -12.45 -9.00
C SER A 73 -11.49 -13.54 -10.04
N MET A 74 -10.55 -14.45 -10.16
CA MET A 74 -10.68 -15.59 -11.08
C MET A 74 -11.83 -16.52 -10.67
N HIS A 75 -12.20 -16.50 -9.39
CA HIS A 75 -13.22 -17.42 -8.87
C HIS A 75 -14.64 -16.83 -8.89
N THR A 76 -14.77 -15.53 -8.71
CA THR A 76 -16.09 -14.89 -8.56
C THR A 76 -16.39 -13.88 -9.65
N GLN A 77 -15.40 -13.44 -10.40
CA GLN A 77 -15.48 -12.36 -11.39
C GLN A 77 -15.82 -10.99 -10.79
N LYS A 78 -15.77 -10.88 -9.48
CA LYS A 78 -16.01 -9.61 -8.78
C LYS A 78 -14.72 -8.82 -8.67
N LEU A 79 -14.83 -7.50 -8.55
CA LEU A 79 -13.66 -6.64 -8.38
C LEU A 79 -13.08 -6.83 -7.00
N VAL A 80 -11.76 -7.03 -6.95
CA VAL A 80 -10.99 -7.15 -5.72
C VAL A 80 -9.79 -6.23 -5.80
N ALA A 81 -9.33 -5.77 -4.66
CA ALA A 81 -8.12 -4.94 -4.56
C ALA A 81 -7.10 -5.64 -3.69
N ASN A 82 -5.85 -5.58 -4.12
CA ASN A 82 -4.73 -6.13 -3.36
C ASN A 82 -3.74 -5.00 -3.10
N GLU A 83 -3.30 -4.88 -1.86
CA GLU A 83 -2.31 -3.88 -1.49
C GLU A 83 -0.95 -4.25 -2.04
N ASP A 84 -0.29 -3.27 -2.64
CA ASP A 84 1.11 -3.36 -3.02
C ASP A 84 1.98 -2.80 -1.89
N THR A 85 1.67 -1.55 -1.49
CA THR A 85 2.38 -0.88 -0.40
C THR A 85 1.41 -0.03 0.40
N TRP A 86 1.68 0.08 1.69
CA TRP A 86 1.00 1.02 2.57
C TRP A 86 2.02 1.56 3.55
N PHE A 87 2.26 2.87 3.47
CA PHE A 87 3.30 3.52 4.23
C PHE A 87 2.83 4.87 4.73
N LEU A 88 3.18 5.18 5.96
CA LEU A 88 3.01 6.50 6.55
C LEU A 88 4.30 6.76 7.34
N LYS A 89 4.89 7.93 7.16
CA LYS A 89 6.14 8.26 7.86
C LYS A 89 5.95 8.13 9.37
N PRO A 90 6.98 7.63 10.09
CA PRO A 90 6.85 7.33 11.52
C PRO A 90 6.29 8.48 12.37
N GLU A 91 6.72 9.70 12.09
CA GLU A 91 6.26 10.87 12.84
C GLU A 91 4.76 11.18 12.66
N TYR A 92 4.14 10.59 11.65
CA TYR A 92 2.70 10.75 11.38
C TYR A 92 1.87 9.54 11.83
N ARG A 93 2.48 8.51 12.39
CA ARG A 93 1.81 7.27 12.82
C ARG A 93 1.14 7.37 14.18
N LYS A 94 0.84 8.56 14.63
CA LYS A 94 0.21 8.78 15.93
C LYS A 94 -1.20 9.32 15.74
N GLY A 95 -2.01 9.22 16.79
CA GLY A 95 -3.40 9.63 16.74
C GLY A 95 -4.19 8.73 15.78
N ARG A 96 -5.04 9.32 14.98
CA ARG A 96 -5.91 8.60 14.06
C ARG A 96 -5.50 8.74 12.59
N ASN A 97 -4.30 9.23 12.34
CA ASN A 97 -3.87 9.50 10.96
C ASN A 97 -3.92 8.28 10.05
N ALA A 98 -3.38 7.15 10.51
CA ALA A 98 -3.39 5.91 9.72
C ALA A 98 -4.81 5.42 9.46
N ILE A 99 -5.67 5.50 10.46
CA ILE A 99 -7.07 5.08 10.35
C ILE A 99 -7.81 5.96 9.36
N LYS A 100 -7.64 7.27 9.45
CA LYS A 100 -8.28 8.22 8.54
C LYS A 100 -7.82 8.02 7.10
N PHE A 101 -6.52 7.82 6.91
CA PHE A 101 -5.97 7.57 5.59
C PHE A 101 -6.54 6.29 5.00
N TYR A 102 -6.55 5.23 5.78
CA TYR A 102 -7.02 3.96 5.28
C TYR A 102 -8.53 3.97 5.00
N LYS A 103 -9.32 4.67 5.82
CA LYS A 103 -10.75 4.84 5.54
C LYS A 103 -10.99 5.59 4.24
N PHE A 104 -10.15 6.57 3.93
CA PHE A 104 -10.21 7.25 2.64
C PHE A 104 -10.01 6.26 1.49
N VAL A 105 -9.04 5.36 1.62
CA VAL A 105 -8.78 4.31 0.64
C VAL A 105 -10.00 3.39 0.49
N GLU A 106 -10.55 2.93 1.60
CA GLU A 106 -11.71 2.04 1.60
C GLU A 106 -12.92 2.68 0.94
N ASP A 107 -13.18 3.94 1.25
CA ASP A 107 -14.32 4.64 0.68
C ASP A 107 -14.21 4.75 -0.84
N ASP A 108 -13.04 5.04 -1.34
CA ASP A 108 -12.81 5.07 -2.79
C ASP A 108 -13.00 3.68 -3.41
N MET A 109 -12.48 2.65 -2.77
CA MET A 109 -12.62 1.28 -3.26
C MET A 109 -14.10 0.86 -3.34
N LYS A 110 -14.88 1.23 -2.32
CA LYS A 110 -16.32 0.98 -2.32
C LYS A 110 -17.01 1.67 -3.49
N GLN A 111 -16.66 2.92 -3.75
CA GLN A 111 -17.24 3.68 -4.86
C GLN A 111 -16.92 3.06 -6.22
N ARG A 112 -15.78 2.40 -6.35
CA ARG A 112 -15.39 1.71 -7.57
C ARG A 112 -16.05 0.33 -7.73
N GLY A 113 -16.77 -0.13 -6.71
CA GLY A 113 -17.42 -1.44 -6.75
C GLY A 113 -16.50 -2.58 -6.31
N VAL A 114 -15.39 -2.28 -5.66
CA VAL A 114 -14.51 -3.31 -5.09
C VAL A 114 -15.23 -3.97 -3.93
N GLU A 115 -15.28 -5.29 -3.95
CA GLU A 115 -15.99 -6.06 -2.94
C GLU A 115 -15.09 -6.64 -1.85
N LYS A 116 -13.80 -6.76 -2.12
CA LYS A 116 -12.84 -7.31 -1.16
C LYS A 116 -11.50 -6.61 -1.31
N ILE A 117 -10.92 -6.23 -0.18
CA ILE A 117 -9.56 -5.69 -0.12
C ILE A 117 -8.70 -6.69 0.65
N THR A 118 -7.56 -7.06 0.09
CA THR A 118 -6.57 -7.88 0.75
C THR A 118 -5.36 -7.03 1.09
N MET A 119 -4.99 -7.03 2.37
CA MET A 119 -3.82 -6.33 2.89
C MET A 119 -2.82 -7.34 3.41
N THR A 120 -1.54 -7.02 3.31
CA THR A 120 -0.49 -7.82 3.92
C THR A 120 0.25 -6.99 4.95
N ALA A 121 0.62 -7.63 6.05
CA ALA A 121 1.40 -7.00 7.10
C ALA A 121 2.29 -8.05 7.75
N ALA A 122 3.52 -7.67 8.07
CA ALA A 122 4.42 -8.56 8.80
C ALA A 122 3.87 -8.79 10.22
N PRO A 123 3.98 -10.03 10.75
CA PRO A 123 3.39 -10.34 12.07
C PRO A 123 3.96 -9.49 13.22
N TYR A 124 5.18 -8.99 13.06
CA TYR A 124 5.82 -8.14 14.06
C TYR A 124 5.48 -6.66 13.89
N ASN A 125 4.69 -6.31 12.88
CA ASN A 125 4.39 -4.93 12.53
C ASN A 125 3.10 -4.47 13.21
N GLY A 126 3.08 -3.23 13.72
CA GLY A 126 1.89 -2.63 14.32
C GLY A 126 0.71 -2.48 13.35
N ALA A 127 0.95 -2.61 12.05
CA ALA A 127 -0.12 -2.55 11.05
C ALA A 127 -1.18 -3.63 11.27
N CYS A 128 -0.83 -4.77 11.84
CA CYS A 128 -1.79 -5.83 12.13
C CYS A 128 -2.90 -5.34 13.07
N ARG A 129 -2.54 -4.55 14.08
CA ARG A 129 -3.53 -4.00 15.02
C ARG A 129 -4.48 -3.02 14.34
N ILE A 130 -3.96 -2.22 13.42
CA ILE A 130 -4.78 -1.28 12.67
C ILE A 130 -5.74 -2.03 11.76
N MET A 131 -5.28 -3.09 11.12
CA MET A 131 -6.13 -3.93 10.28
C MET A 131 -7.27 -4.55 11.09
N GLU A 132 -6.97 -5.11 12.25
CA GLU A 132 -7.99 -5.68 13.14
C GLU A 132 -9.00 -4.61 13.58
N TYR A 133 -8.52 -3.43 13.96
CA TYR A 133 -9.39 -2.32 14.34
C TYR A 133 -10.33 -1.92 13.21
N LEU A 134 -9.87 -1.96 11.96
CA LEU A 134 -10.66 -1.62 10.78
C LEU A 134 -11.60 -2.75 10.35
N GLY A 135 -11.59 -3.87 11.04
CA GLY A 135 -12.49 -4.98 10.76
C GLY A 135 -11.94 -6.04 9.82
N TYR A 136 -10.65 -6.01 9.53
CA TYR A 136 -10.01 -7.05 8.73
C TYR A 136 -9.76 -8.28 9.59
N GLY A 137 -10.07 -9.44 9.03
CA GLY A 137 -9.72 -10.72 9.64
C GLY A 137 -8.51 -11.34 8.96
N LEU A 138 -7.78 -12.16 9.70
CA LEU A 138 -6.68 -12.94 9.12
C LEU A 138 -7.28 -13.98 8.17
N ASP A 139 -7.01 -13.83 6.89
CA ASP A 139 -7.55 -14.72 5.85
C ASP A 139 -6.64 -15.94 5.63
N LYS A 140 -5.35 -15.69 5.48
CA LYS A 140 -4.37 -16.76 5.23
C LYS A 140 -2.97 -16.28 5.59
N HIS A 141 -2.09 -17.24 5.84
CA HIS A 141 -0.68 -16.95 6.00
C HIS A 141 -0.02 -16.88 4.62
N CYS A 142 0.90 -15.95 4.45
CA CYS A 142 1.66 -15.83 3.22
C CYS A 142 3.04 -16.45 3.43
N TYR A 143 3.38 -17.44 2.61
CA TYR A 143 4.68 -18.11 2.66
C TYR A 143 5.46 -17.77 1.40
N SER A 144 6.74 -17.45 1.56
CA SER A 144 7.58 -17.13 0.42
C SER A 144 8.93 -17.84 0.53
N LYS A 145 9.50 -18.14 -0.63
CA LYS A 145 10.80 -18.79 -0.71
C LYS A 145 11.54 -18.21 -1.91
N ALA A 146 12.75 -17.72 -1.67
CA ALA A 146 13.61 -17.29 -2.78
C ALA A 146 14.12 -18.52 -3.52
N LEU A 147 13.97 -18.51 -4.82
CA LEU A 147 14.51 -19.58 -5.67
C LEU A 147 15.84 -19.09 -6.23
N GLN A 148 16.92 -19.67 -5.72
CA GLN A 148 18.24 -19.35 -6.21
C GLN A 148 18.57 -20.24 -7.38
N THR A 149 18.96 -19.60 -8.47
CA THR A 149 19.51 -20.31 -9.62
C THR A 149 21.02 -20.07 -9.60
N ASP A 150 21.77 -21.12 -9.43
CA ASP A 150 23.23 -21.04 -9.50
C ASP A 150 23.71 -20.88 -10.95
#